data_aab48ef232a4f79f5483647c1b36ecc3
#
_entry.id   aab48ef232a4f79f5483647c1b36ecc3
#
_cell.length_a   1.000
_cell.length_b   1.000
_cell.length_c   1.000
_cell.angle_alpha   90.00
_cell.angle_beta   90.00
_cell.angle_gamma   90.00
#
_symmetry.space_group_name_H-M   'P 1'
#
loop_
_entity.id
_entity.type
_entity.pdbx_description
1 polymer ?
#
loop_
_entity_poly.entity_id
_entity_poly.type
_entity_poly.pdbx_seq_one_letter_code
_entity_poly.pdbx_strand_id
1 'polypeptide(L)'
;MKEYLDINRKLWDHWADLHPRSDFYDAVAFRKNPMTLHEIERALLPELAGKKILHMQCHFGQDTLSLKTLGAAEVWGLDFSPVALGEAAALAQGLDMEANWVLANATEIQEELVGQFDLVFASYGVLGWHPDIKPWMDAAFSYLKPGGELIVADFHPVLWILDENFEHIAYPYFNTGVIEEEREGSYASPEAQRMKNLTWNHPISDIVLPIVEHHERDLVYFGETNWSPYELFESTSPAPGRYQIKGREGLFPLVYSLKARKL
;
A
#
# COMPACT_ATOMS: atom_id res chain seq x y z
N MET A 1 15.66 16.56 -4.02
CA MET A 1 14.81 15.40 -4.35
C MET A 1 15.20 14.10 -3.63
N LYS A 2 16.49 13.84 -3.34
CA LYS A 2 16.91 12.62 -2.58
C LYS A 2 16.67 12.70 -1.07
N GLU A 3 16.57 13.88 -0.49
CA GLU A 3 16.50 14.08 0.96
C GLU A 3 15.23 13.46 1.60
N TYR A 4 14.06 13.58 0.94
CA TYR A 4 12.83 13.00 1.48
C TYR A 4 12.87 11.47 1.53
N LEU A 5 13.52 10.84 0.54
CA LEU A 5 13.68 9.38 0.51
C LEU A 5 14.52 8.90 1.70
N ASP A 6 15.61 9.62 2.03
CA ASP A 6 16.47 9.26 3.15
C ASP A 6 15.77 9.45 4.51
N ILE A 7 14.94 10.50 4.66
CA ILE A 7 14.15 10.75 5.86
C ILE A 7 13.10 9.64 6.01
N ASN A 8 12.29 9.41 4.97
CA ASN A 8 11.23 8.41 5.02
C ASN A 8 11.77 6.99 5.12
N ARG A 9 12.93 6.67 4.49
CA ARG A 9 13.56 5.36 4.63
C ARG A 9 13.98 5.08 6.08
N LYS A 10 14.61 6.05 6.77
CA LYS A 10 14.98 5.89 8.18
C LYS A 10 13.76 5.65 9.07
N LEU A 11 12.66 6.33 8.80
CA LEU A 11 11.39 6.12 9.49
C LEU A 11 10.87 4.70 9.26
N TRP A 12 10.79 4.27 7.99
CA TRP A 12 10.29 2.95 7.63
C TRP A 12 11.21 1.81 8.07
N ASP A 13 12.55 2.01 8.07
CA ASP A 13 13.50 1.06 8.66
C ASP A 13 13.23 0.87 10.17
N HIS A 14 12.97 1.98 10.89
CA HIS A 14 12.65 1.92 12.30
C HIS A 14 11.30 1.22 12.54
N TRP A 15 10.27 1.56 11.79
CA TRP A 15 8.96 0.92 11.89
C TRP A 15 9.00 -0.55 11.50
N ALA A 16 9.75 -0.91 10.47
CA ALA A 16 9.89 -2.29 10.03
C ALA A 16 10.55 -3.21 11.08
N ASP A 17 11.38 -2.68 11.97
CA ASP A 17 11.92 -3.41 13.12
C ASP A 17 10.85 -3.66 14.21
N LEU A 18 9.86 -2.78 14.35
CA LEU A 18 8.83 -2.85 15.41
C LEU A 18 7.55 -3.56 14.96
N HIS A 19 7.08 -3.26 13.76
CA HIS A 19 5.78 -3.70 13.24
C HIS A 19 5.55 -5.21 13.27
N PRO A 20 6.53 -6.08 12.94
CA PRO A 20 6.34 -7.54 13.01
C PRO A 20 6.02 -8.07 14.41
N ARG A 21 6.27 -7.25 15.44
CA ARG A 21 6.02 -7.59 16.85
C ARG A 21 4.76 -6.95 17.43
N SER A 22 4.09 -6.12 16.64
CA SER A 22 2.89 -5.41 17.07
C SER A 22 1.63 -6.27 17.01
N ASP A 23 0.66 -5.96 17.87
CA ASP A 23 -0.67 -6.59 17.83
C ASP A 23 -1.43 -6.25 16.54
N PHE A 24 -1.16 -5.09 15.94
CA PHE A 24 -1.78 -4.67 14.69
C PHE A 24 -1.53 -5.65 13.54
N TYR A 25 -0.31 -6.16 13.43
CA TYR A 25 0.08 -7.08 12.36
C TYR A 25 -0.11 -8.56 12.71
N ASP A 26 -0.33 -8.89 13.98
CA ASP A 26 -0.56 -10.23 14.52
C ASP A 26 0.23 -11.34 13.80
N ALA A 27 1.55 -11.24 13.84
CA ALA A 27 2.43 -12.19 13.16
C ALA A 27 2.23 -13.64 13.64
N VAL A 28 1.65 -13.86 14.83
CA VAL A 28 1.33 -15.18 15.36
C VAL A 28 0.13 -15.77 14.64
N ALA A 29 -0.94 -15.00 14.45
CA ALA A 29 -2.10 -15.43 13.67
C ALA A 29 -1.72 -15.62 12.19
N PHE A 30 -0.93 -14.70 11.64
CA PHE A 30 -0.45 -14.79 10.25
C PHE A 30 0.33 -16.09 10.00
N ARG A 31 1.24 -16.49 10.91
CA ARG A 31 1.97 -17.78 10.75
C ARG A 31 1.06 -19.01 10.77
N LYS A 32 -0.10 -18.94 11.39
CA LYS A 32 -1.08 -20.05 11.40
C LYS A 32 -1.95 -20.06 10.15
N ASN A 33 -2.29 -18.89 9.64
CA ASN A 33 -3.10 -18.67 8.45
C ASN A 33 -2.56 -17.47 7.69
N PRO A 34 -1.66 -17.64 6.70
CA PRO A 34 -1.01 -16.56 5.98
C PRO A 34 -1.97 -15.80 5.07
N MET A 35 -2.85 -14.96 5.67
CA MET A 35 -3.88 -14.19 4.97
C MET A 35 -4.15 -12.88 5.70
N THR A 36 -3.76 -11.77 5.08
CA THR A 36 -4.03 -10.40 5.53
C THR A 36 -4.91 -9.63 4.56
N LEU A 37 -5.05 -10.11 3.32
CA LEU A 37 -5.85 -9.41 2.31
C LEU A 37 -7.32 -9.36 2.72
N HIS A 38 -7.89 -8.16 2.65
CA HIS A 38 -9.26 -7.88 3.02
C HIS A 38 -10.25 -8.07 1.86
N GLU A 39 -11.52 -7.84 2.12
CA GLU A 39 -12.60 -8.00 1.15
C GLU A 39 -12.43 -7.10 -0.09
N ILE A 40 -11.95 -5.85 0.11
CA ILE A 40 -11.86 -4.84 -0.96
C ILE A 40 -10.90 -5.31 -2.05
N GLU A 41 -9.65 -5.57 -1.71
CA GLU A 41 -8.63 -5.98 -2.67
C GLU A 41 -8.89 -7.40 -3.21
N ARG A 42 -9.37 -8.30 -2.36
CA ARG A 42 -9.70 -9.67 -2.80
C ARG A 42 -10.80 -9.71 -3.86
N ALA A 43 -11.76 -8.79 -3.80
CA ALA A 43 -12.83 -8.70 -4.79
C ALA A 43 -12.32 -8.29 -6.18
N LEU A 44 -11.14 -7.66 -6.26
CA LEU A 44 -10.53 -7.22 -7.51
C LEU A 44 -9.55 -8.24 -8.10
N LEU A 45 -9.05 -9.18 -7.26
CA LEU A 45 -8.06 -10.15 -7.71
C LEU A 45 -8.63 -11.06 -8.81
N PRO A 46 -7.90 -11.28 -9.91
CA PRO A 46 -8.23 -12.34 -10.88
C PRO A 46 -7.91 -13.72 -10.29
N GLU A 47 -8.16 -14.77 -11.05
CA GLU A 47 -7.58 -16.09 -10.78
C GLU A 47 -6.04 -15.97 -10.76
N LEU A 48 -5.40 -16.38 -9.65
CA LEU A 48 -3.95 -16.22 -9.43
C LEU A 48 -3.11 -17.43 -9.86
N ALA A 49 -3.75 -18.58 -10.14
CA ALA A 49 -3.02 -19.78 -10.56
C ALA A 49 -2.17 -19.50 -11.81
N GLY A 50 -0.89 -19.84 -11.74
CA GLY A 50 0.07 -19.65 -12.82
C GLY A 50 0.57 -18.20 -12.99
N LYS A 51 0.09 -17.24 -12.21
CA LYS A 51 0.48 -15.81 -12.35
C LYS A 51 1.75 -15.48 -11.57
N LYS A 52 2.53 -14.56 -12.15
CA LYS A 52 3.66 -13.88 -11.52
C LYS A 52 3.21 -12.50 -11.07
N ILE A 53 3.36 -12.20 -9.79
CA ILE A 53 2.82 -10.99 -9.15
C ILE A 53 3.94 -10.18 -8.53
N LEU A 54 3.91 -8.85 -8.74
CA LEU A 54 4.74 -7.89 -8.03
C LEU A 54 3.89 -7.10 -7.04
N HIS A 55 4.23 -7.14 -5.76
CA HIS A 55 3.68 -6.26 -4.74
C HIS A 55 4.63 -5.08 -4.52
N MET A 56 4.21 -3.88 -4.92
CA MET A 56 4.98 -2.64 -4.76
C MET A 56 4.78 -2.05 -3.36
N GLN A 57 5.87 -1.58 -2.74
CA GLN A 57 5.90 -1.07 -1.36
C GLN A 57 5.37 -2.12 -0.37
N CYS A 58 5.95 -3.32 -0.46
CA CYS A 58 5.45 -4.52 0.20
C CYS A 58 5.71 -4.59 1.71
N HIS A 59 6.43 -3.60 2.28
CA HIS A 59 6.82 -3.61 3.68
C HIS A 59 7.49 -4.95 4.07
N PHE A 60 7.12 -5.57 5.19
CA PHE A 60 7.65 -6.90 5.58
C PHE A 60 6.82 -8.09 5.02
N GLY A 61 6.07 -7.88 3.95
CA GLY A 61 5.66 -8.93 3.01
C GLY A 61 4.45 -9.78 3.37
N GLN A 62 3.63 -9.46 4.39
CA GLN A 62 2.45 -10.27 4.73
C GLN A 62 1.46 -10.37 3.57
N ASP A 63 1.13 -9.24 2.90
CA ASP A 63 0.22 -9.25 1.74
C ASP A 63 0.85 -9.98 0.56
N THR A 64 2.17 -9.85 0.35
CA THR A 64 2.89 -10.60 -0.68
C THR A 64 2.73 -12.11 -0.48
N LEU A 65 2.90 -12.58 0.76
CA LEU A 65 2.75 -14.00 1.09
C LEU A 65 1.28 -14.44 1.08
N SER A 66 0.34 -13.54 1.36
CA SER A 66 -1.09 -13.80 1.21
C SER A 66 -1.46 -14.07 -0.26
N LEU A 67 -0.87 -13.33 -1.21
CA LEU A 67 -1.03 -13.60 -2.65
C LEU A 67 -0.49 -14.99 -3.03
N LYS A 68 0.63 -15.41 -2.42
CA LYS A 68 1.15 -16.77 -2.59
C LYS A 68 0.19 -17.83 -2.06
N THR A 69 -0.38 -17.61 -0.88
CA THR A 69 -1.40 -18.48 -0.27
C THR A 69 -2.66 -18.59 -1.14
N LEU A 70 -3.03 -17.54 -1.87
CA LEU A 70 -4.13 -17.55 -2.82
C LEU A 70 -3.80 -18.24 -4.15
N GLY A 71 -2.61 -18.83 -4.31
CA GLY A 71 -2.26 -19.67 -5.44
C GLY A 71 -1.39 -19.02 -6.52
N ALA A 72 -0.83 -17.83 -6.28
CA ALA A 72 0.12 -17.24 -7.21
C ALA A 72 1.33 -18.15 -7.44
N ALA A 73 1.75 -18.32 -8.70
CA ALA A 73 2.91 -19.15 -9.06
C ALA A 73 4.20 -18.55 -8.50
N GLU A 74 4.38 -17.24 -8.73
CA GLU A 74 5.51 -16.49 -8.21
C GLU A 74 5.02 -15.19 -7.56
N VAL A 75 5.59 -14.82 -6.41
CA VAL A 75 5.37 -13.53 -5.77
C VAL A 75 6.69 -12.80 -5.58
N TRP A 76 6.65 -11.50 -5.84
CA TRP A 76 7.76 -10.59 -5.70
C TRP A 76 7.31 -9.42 -4.83
N GLY A 77 8.14 -9.01 -3.86
CA GLY A 77 7.93 -7.81 -3.07
C GLY A 77 9.03 -6.78 -3.39
N LEU A 78 8.63 -5.56 -3.67
CA LEU A 78 9.52 -4.43 -3.87
C LEU A 78 9.32 -3.42 -2.75
N ASP A 79 10.40 -3.04 -2.07
CA ASP A 79 10.39 -2.00 -1.06
C ASP A 79 11.74 -1.27 -1.01
N PHE A 80 11.76 -0.05 -0.49
CA PHE A 80 12.99 0.75 -0.37
C PHE A 80 13.69 0.58 0.99
N SER A 81 13.03 -0.09 1.96
CA SER A 81 13.57 -0.40 3.28
C SER A 81 14.28 -1.76 3.27
N PRO A 82 15.61 -1.80 3.45
CA PRO A 82 16.31 -3.08 3.59
C PRO A 82 15.92 -3.84 4.87
N VAL A 83 15.48 -3.13 5.92
CA VAL A 83 15.01 -3.74 7.17
C VAL A 83 13.68 -4.47 6.90
N ALA A 84 12.73 -3.80 6.23
CA ALA A 84 11.45 -4.41 5.87
C ALA A 84 11.64 -5.67 5.03
N LEU A 85 12.50 -5.63 4.02
CA LEU A 85 12.79 -6.80 3.18
C LEU A 85 13.53 -7.92 3.92
N GLY A 86 14.37 -7.58 4.90
CA GLY A 86 14.98 -8.56 5.80
C GLY A 86 13.95 -9.31 6.63
N GLU A 87 12.99 -8.60 7.22
CA GLU A 87 11.87 -9.19 7.96
C GLU A 87 10.94 -10.00 7.03
N ALA A 88 10.68 -9.52 5.81
CA ALA A 88 9.89 -10.23 4.81
C ALA A 88 10.55 -11.58 4.43
N ALA A 89 11.85 -11.58 4.19
CA ALA A 89 12.60 -12.80 3.89
C ALA A 89 12.59 -13.79 5.06
N ALA A 90 12.77 -13.31 6.29
CA ALA A 90 12.71 -14.11 7.49
C ALA A 90 11.30 -14.71 7.72
N LEU A 91 10.25 -13.93 7.44
CA LEU A 91 8.86 -14.37 7.53
C LEU A 91 8.57 -15.48 6.50
N ALA A 92 8.95 -15.27 5.24
CA ALA A 92 8.78 -16.24 4.16
C ALA A 92 9.52 -17.56 4.47
N GLN A 93 10.78 -17.48 4.93
CA GLN A 93 11.56 -18.62 5.36
C GLN A 93 10.89 -19.37 6.51
N GLY A 94 10.38 -18.67 7.52
CA GLY A 94 9.68 -19.26 8.66
C GLY A 94 8.37 -19.97 8.31
N LEU A 95 7.80 -19.68 7.14
CA LEU A 95 6.58 -20.29 6.59
C LEU A 95 6.88 -21.35 5.51
N ASP A 96 8.14 -21.59 5.17
CA ASP A 96 8.57 -22.43 4.04
C ASP A 96 7.90 -21.99 2.71
N MET A 97 7.81 -20.67 2.50
CA MET A 97 7.20 -20.05 1.32
C MET A 97 8.28 -19.39 0.46
N GLU A 98 8.24 -19.67 -0.86
CA GLU A 98 9.12 -19.03 -1.82
C GLU A 98 8.55 -17.63 -2.21
N ALA A 99 9.38 -16.61 -2.07
CA ALA A 99 9.12 -15.24 -2.51
C ALA A 99 10.43 -14.55 -2.91
N ASN A 100 10.34 -13.55 -3.78
CA ASN A 100 11.47 -12.77 -4.25
C ASN A 100 11.37 -11.34 -3.70
N TRP A 101 12.50 -10.76 -3.29
CA TRP A 101 12.53 -9.44 -2.67
C TRP A 101 13.46 -8.51 -3.43
N VAL A 102 12.99 -7.30 -3.75
CA VAL A 102 13.71 -6.30 -4.54
C VAL A 102 13.86 -5.03 -3.73
N LEU A 103 15.09 -4.64 -3.44
CA LEU A 103 15.40 -3.37 -2.77
C LEU A 103 15.44 -2.25 -3.81
N ALA A 104 14.36 -1.49 -3.93
CA ALA A 104 14.24 -0.40 -4.89
C ALA A 104 13.24 0.67 -4.45
N ASN A 105 13.41 1.87 -4.98
CA ASN A 105 12.42 2.94 -4.88
C ASN A 105 11.27 2.67 -5.87
N ALA A 106 10.02 2.70 -5.39
CA ALA A 106 8.83 2.41 -6.20
C ALA A 106 8.60 3.40 -7.37
N THR A 107 9.26 4.56 -7.37
CA THR A 107 9.19 5.55 -8.47
C THR A 107 10.33 5.40 -9.49
N GLU A 108 11.22 4.44 -9.31
CA GLU A 108 12.36 4.18 -10.21
C GLU A 108 12.18 2.84 -10.91
N ILE A 109 12.15 2.85 -12.25
CA ILE A 109 11.98 1.63 -13.04
C ILE A 109 13.22 0.75 -12.89
N GLN A 110 13.00 -0.49 -12.49
CA GLN A 110 14.01 -1.55 -12.47
C GLN A 110 13.96 -2.30 -13.80
N GLU A 111 14.94 -2.09 -14.66
CA GLU A 111 14.94 -2.60 -16.05
C GLU A 111 14.79 -4.13 -16.12
N GLU A 112 15.36 -4.85 -15.16
CA GLU A 112 15.27 -6.31 -15.06
C GLU A 112 13.87 -6.83 -14.74
N LEU A 113 12.94 -5.95 -14.28
CA LEU A 113 11.56 -6.32 -13.95
C LEU A 113 10.57 -5.94 -15.06
N VAL A 114 10.98 -5.14 -16.04
CA VAL A 114 10.09 -4.63 -17.10
C VAL A 114 9.40 -5.77 -17.86
N GLY A 115 8.08 -5.68 -17.99
CA GLY A 115 7.26 -6.61 -18.77
C GLY A 115 7.20 -8.03 -18.21
N GLN A 116 7.47 -8.26 -16.93
CA GLN A 116 7.54 -9.61 -16.38
C GLN A 116 6.29 -10.08 -15.63
N PHE A 117 5.41 -9.18 -15.20
CA PHE A 117 4.35 -9.52 -14.27
C PHE A 117 2.96 -9.55 -14.91
N ASP A 118 2.17 -10.53 -14.48
CA ASP A 118 0.76 -10.65 -14.86
C ASP A 118 -0.12 -9.71 -14.03
N LEU A 119 0.34 -9.39 -12.80
CA LEU A 119 -0.32 -8.48 -11.87
C LEU A 119 0.74 -7.66 -11.13
N VAL A 120 0.52 -6.35 -11.05
CA VAL A 120 1.15 -5.45 -10.09
C VAL A 120 0.10 -5.09 -9.04
N PHE A 121 0.47 -5.22 -7.78
CA PHE A 121 -0.41 -5.01 -6.64
C PHE A 121 0.18 -3.97 -5.68
N ALA A 122 -0.66 -3.14 -5.08
CA ALA A 122 -0.28 -2.24 -3.99
C ALA A 122 -1.45 -2.05 -3.03
N SER A 123 -1.18 -2.03 -1.72
CA SER A 123 -2.19 -1.96 -0.68
C SER A 123 -1.79 -1.00 0.44
N TYR A 124 -2.72 -0.18 0.79
CA TYR A 124 -2.85 0.72 1.93
C TYR A 124 -1.61 1.51 2.39
N GLY A 125 -1.72 2.84 2.28
CA GLY A 125 -0.71 3.78 2.75
C GLY A 125 0.51 3.87 1.84
N VAL A 126 0.34 3.73 0.52
CA VAL A 126 1.48 3.69 -0.43
C VAL A 126 1.70 5.01 -1.17
N LEU A 127 0.66 5.65 -1.70
CA LEU A 127 0.84 6.77 -2.62
C LEU A 127 1.22 8.08 -1.93
N GLY A 128 0.80 8.30 -0.70
CA GLY A 128 1.11 9.51 0.07
C GLY A 128 2.58 9.75 0.40
N TRP A 129 3.46 8.78 0.13
CA TRP A 129 4.91 8.89 0.37
C TRP A 129 5.69 9.49 -0.80
N HIS A 130 5.02 9.83 -1.89
CA HIS A 130 5.65 10.33 -3.11
C HIS A 130 5.20 11.76 -3.42
N PRO A 131 6.11 12.64 -3.85
CA PRO A 131 5.76 14.01 -4.24
C PRO A 131 4.94 14.07 -5.53
N ASP A 132 5.05 13.05 -6.39
CA ASP A 132 4.38 12.93 -7.68
C ASP A 132 4.02 11.46 -7.92
N ILE A 133 2.76 11.21 -8.31
CA ILE A 133 2.22 9.87 -8.57
C ILE A 133 2.62 9.35 -9.94
N LYS A 134 2.88 10.23 -10.91
CA LYS A 134 3.15 9.79 -12.28
C LYS A 134 4.35 8.86 -12.40
N PRO A 135 5.54 9.11 -11.81
CA PRO A 135 6.66 8.16 -11.84
C PRO A 135 6.33 6.80 -11.22
N TRP A 136 5.52 6.78 -10.15
CA TRP A 136 5.06 5.55 -9.52
C TRP A 136 4.16 4.74 -10.49
N MET A 137 3.19 5.41 -11.12
CA MET A 137 2.31 4.76 -12.12
C MET A 137 3.10 4.26 -13.32
N ASP A 138 4.05 5.05 -13.83
CA ASP A 138 4.88 4.65 -14.96
C ASP A 138 5.73 3.41 -14.62
N ALA A 139 6.29 3.33 -13.42
CA ALA A 139 7.01 2.14 -12.95
C ALA A 139 6.07 0.93 -12.83
N ALA A 140 4.92 1.06 -12.20
CA ALA A 140 3.94 -0.01 -12.04
C ALA A 140 3.50 -0.61 -13.40
N PHE A 141 3.16 0.26 -14.37
CA PHE A 141 2.78 -0.20 -15.69
C PHE A 141 3.95 -0.74 -16.53
N SER A 142 5.18 -0.25 -16.30
CA SER A 142 6.36 -0.78 -16.99
C SER A 142 6.59 -2.27 -16.67
N TYR A 143 6.33 -2.67 -15.44
CA TYR A 143 6.53 -4.05 -14.97
C TYR A 143 5.48 -5.03 -15.51
N LEU A 144 4.32 -4.55 -15.94
CA LEU A 144 3.25 -5.39 -16.47
C LEU A 144 3.58 -5.93 -17.86
N LYS A 145 3.24 -7.18 -18.11
CA LYS A 145 3.10 -7.75 -19.45
C LYS A 145 1.97 -7.05 -20.21
N PRO A 146 1.94 -7.07 -21.55
CA PRO A 146 0.73 -6.73 -22.30
C PRO A 146 -0.46 -7.55 -21.78
N GLY A 147 -1.60 -6.90 -21.51
CA GLY A 147 -2.78 -7.49 -20.89
C GLY A 147 -2.69 -7.71 -19.39
N GLY A 148 -1.56 -7.42 -18.77
CA GLY A 148 -1.38 -7.47 -17.30
C GLY A 148 -2.17 -6.38 -16.56
N GLU A 149 -2.46 -6.61 -15.29
CA GLU A 149 -3.35 -5.76 -14.51
C GLU A 149 -2.60 -5.08 -13.34
N LEU A 150 -2.96 -3.83 -13.07
CA LEU A 150 -2.62 -3.11 -11.85
C LEU A 150 -3.84 -3.11 -10.92
N ILE A 151 -3.63 -3.50 -9.66
CA ILE A 151 -4.63 -3.35 -8.60
C ILE A 151 -4.03 -2.49 -7.49
N VAL A 152 -4.77 -1.45 -7.10
CA VAL A 152 -4.45 -0.60 -5.95
C VAL A 152 -5.68 -0.55 -5.06
N ALA A 153 -5.49 -0.79 -3.77
CA ALA A 153 -6.46 -0.49 -2.72
C ALA A 153 -5.76 0.39 -1.68
N ASP A 154 -6.24 1.62 -1.48
CA ASP A 154 -5.56 2.56 -0.57
C ASP A 154 -6.57 3.44 0.16
N PHE A 155 -6.13 4.07 1.25
CA PHE A 155 -6.93 5.02 1.98
C PHE A 155 -7.30 6.20 1.09
N HIS A 156 -8.57 6.61 1.16
CA HIS A 156 -9.05 7.71 0.35
C HIS A 156 -8.38 9.03 0.77
N PRO A 157 -7.89 9.86 -0.16
CA PRO A 157 -7.18 11.09 0.18
C PRO A 157 -8.00 12.10 1.01
N VAL A 158 -9.33 12.00 1.01
CA VAL A 158 -10.17 12.80 1.91
C VAL A 158 -9.94 12.45 3.39
N LEU A 159 -9.45 11.25 3.71
CA LEU A 159 -9.12 10.87 5.07
C LEU A 159 -7.92 11.69 5.59
N TRP A 160 -6.97 11.96 4.71
CA TRP A 160 -5.73 12.67 5.03
C TRP A 160 -5.85 14.20 5.08
N ILE A 161 -7.05 14.77 4.82
CA ILE A 161 -7.29 16.19 5.11
C ILE A 161 -7.56 16.46 6.59
N LEU A 162 -7.85 15.42 7.36
CA LEU A 162 -8.19 15.52 8.77
C LEU A 162 -6.93 15.56 9.65
N ASP A 163 -7.08 16.12 10.84
CA ASP A 163 -6.05 16.08 11.88
C ASP A 163 -5.83 14.66 12.42
N GLU A 164 -4.86 14.50 13.31
CA GLU A 164 -4.50 13.20 13.93
C GLU A 164 -5.64 12.53 14.69
N ASN A 165 -6.64 13.31 15.15
CA ASN A 165 -7.81 12.81 15.85
C ASN A 165 -9.00 12.56 14.90
N PHE A 166 -8.84 12.83 13.60
CA PHE A 166 -9.89 12.78 12.59
C PHE A 166 -11.10 13.69 12.89
N GLU A 167 -10.88 14.80 13.58
CA GLU A 167 -11.92 15.71 14.02
C GLU A 167 -12.06 16.95 13.15
N HIS A 168 -10.95 17.55 12.73
CA HIS A 168 -10.91 18.83 12.02
C HIS A 168 -10.15 18.74 10.71
N ILE A 169 -10.48 19.59 9.76
CA ILE A 169 -9.70 19.76 8.51
C ILE A 169 -8.43 20.49 8.87
N ALA A 170 -7.28 19.84 8.68
CA ALA A 170 -5.95 20.36 8.98
C ALA A 170 -5.07 20.50 7.72
N TYR A 171 -5.33 19.71 6.69
CA TYR A 171 -4.48 19.62 5.51
C TYR A 171 -5.27 19.84 4.21
N PRO A 172 -4.61 20.30 3.14
CA PRO A 172 -5.26 20.46 1.84
C PRO A 172 -5.57 19.09 1.21
N TYR A 173 -6.68 19.00 0.49
CA TYR A 173 -7.01 17.82 -0.32
C TYR A 173 -6.12 17.73 -1.57
N PHE A 174 -5.82 18.87 -2.20
CA PHE A 174 -4.97 18.92 -3.38
C PHE A 174 -3.49 18.92 -2.97
N ASN A 175 -2.63 18.37 -3.83
CA ASN A 175 -1.20 18.43 -3.61
C ASN A 175 -0.69 19.87 -3.74
N THR A 176 -0.48 20.51 -2.61
CA THR A 176 0.06 21.89 -2.52
C THR A 176 1.53 21.91 -2.09
N GLY A 177 2.12 20.75 -1.86
CA GLY A 177 3.50 20.57 -1.42
C GLY A 177 3.64 19.54 -0.32
N VAL A 178 4.84 19.47 0.25
CA VAL A 178 5.17 18.51 1.31
C VAL A 178 4.40 18.82 2.59
N ILE A 179 3.86 17.79 3.21
CA ILE A 179 3.36 17.79 4.58
C ILE A 179 4.48 17.22 5.44
N GLU A 180 5.03 18.05 6.31
CA GLU A 180 6.10 17.69 7.21
C GLU A 180 5.54 17.54 8.63
N GLU A 181 5.73 16.38 9.22
CA GLU A 181 5.30 16.09 10.59
C GLU A 181 6.41 15.40 11.37
N GLU A 182 6.39 15.59 12.68
CA GLU A 182 7.13 14.77 13.63
C GLU A 182 6.13 14.02 14.50
N ARG A 183 6.13 12.70 14.40
CA ARG A 183 5.23 11.85 15.18
C ARG A 183 6.02 10.99 16.16
N GLU A 184 5.49 10.85 17.35
CA GLU A 184 5.88 9.84 18.31
C GLU A 184 4.97 8.62 18.10
N GLY A 185 5.57 7.43 18.06
CA GLY A 185 4.80 6.23 17.71
C GLY A 185 4.58 6.02 16.20
N SER A 186 3.86 4.96 15.90
CA SER A 186 3.32 4.65 14.57
C SER A 186 1.89 4.15 14.72
N TYR A 187 1.19 3.97 13.59
CA TYR A 187 -0.15 3.38 13.59
C TYR A 187 -0.20 1.94 14.13
N ALA A 188 0.94 1.24 14.19
CA ALA A 188 1.04 -0.13 14.67
C ALA A 188 1.86 -0.29 15.96
N SER A 189 2.61 0.74 16.38
CA SER A 189 3.45 0.70 17.58
C SER A 189 3.52 2.08 18.25
N PRO A 190 2.84 2.27 19.38
CA PRO A 190 2.91 3.54 20.12
C PRO A 190 4.30 3.79 20.74
N GLU A 191 5.14 2.77 20.85
CA GLU A 191 6.49 2.85 21.44
C GLU A 191 7.55 3.34 20.45
N ALA A 192 7.19 3.52 19.16
CA ALA A 192 8.13 4.00 18.16
C ALA A 192 8.65 5.39 18.52
N GLN A 193 9.95 5.62 18.30
CA GLN A 193 10.59 6.90 18.57
C GLN A 193 9.96 8.03 17.77
N ARG A 194 10.04 9.26 18.32
CA ARG A 194 9.64 10.46 17.59
C ARG A 194 10.55 10.67 16.39
N MET A 195 9.98 10.63 15.21
CA MET A 195 10.68 10.78 13.95
C MET A 195 9.93 11.69 12.99
N LYS A 196 10.69 12.35 12.12
CA LYS A 196 10.17 13.16 11.03
C LYS A 196 9.67 12.28 9.90
N ASN A 197 8.50 12.62 9.35
CA ASN A 197 7.98 12.08 8.10
C ASN A 197 7.70 13.20 7.09
N LEU A 198 7.75 12.85 5.83
CA LEU A 198 7.42 13.72 4.70
C LEU A 198 6.39 13.01 3.83
N THR A 199 5.21 13.57 3.73
CA THR A 199 4.09 13.02 2.97
C THR A 199 3.46 14.06 2.04
N TRP A 200 2.61 13.60 1.13
CA TRP A 200 1.86 14.44 0.19
C TRP A 200 0.44 13.93 0.08
N ASN A 201 -0.53 14.84 0.02
CA ASN A 201 -1.86 14.49 -0.39
C ASN A 201 -1.98 14.49 -1.91
N HIS A 202 -2.69 13.52 -2.45
CA HIS A 202 -2.97 13.42 -3.87
C HIS A 202 -4.48 13.30 -4.05
N PRO A 203 -5.14 14.26 -4.73
CA PRO A 203 -6.55 14.12 -5.07
C PRO A 203 -6.74 12.89 -5.96
N ILE A 204 -7.94 12.33 -5.99
CA ILE A 204 -8.26 11.17 -6.85
C ILE A 204 -7.90 11.42 -8.31
N SER A 205 -7.99 12.67 -8.79
CA SER A 205 -7.57 13.03 -10.14
C SER A 205 -6.09 12.69 -10.42
N ASP A 206 -5.19 12.94 -9.47
CA ASP A 206 -3.75 12.66 -9.67
C ASP A 206 -3.48 11.15 -9.76
N ILE A 207 -4.36 10.34 -9.18
CA ILE A 207 -4.28 8.87 -9.20
C ILE A 207 -4.85 8.32 -10.51
N VAL A 208 -5.97 8.87 -10.98
CA VAL A 208 -6.72 8.34 -12.13
C VAL A 208 -6.20 8.88 -13.46
N LEU A 209 -5.84 10.18 -13.55
CA LEU A 209 -5.41 10.78 -14.81
C LEU A 209 -4.20 10.11 -15.46
N PRO A 210 -3.14 9.69 -14.72
CA PRO A 210 -2.03 8.95 -15.32
C PRO A 210 -2.42 7.64 -15.99
N ILE A 211 -3.60 7.11 -15.66
CA ILE A 211 -4.15 5.91 -16.30
C ILE A 211 -4.97 6.29 -17.54
N VAL A 212 -5.99 7.14 -17.37
CA VAL A 212 -7.00 7.40 -18.42
C VAL A 212 -6.48 8.28 -19.55
N GLU A 213 -5.45 9.07 -19.33
CA GLU A 213 -4.81 9.91 -20.34
C GLU A 213 -3.70 9.17 -21.13
N HIS A 214 -3.32 7.96 -20.71
CA HIS A 214 -2.27 7.18 -21.36
C HIS A 214 -2.84 6.15 -22.33
N HIS A 215 -2.47 6.22 -23.60
CA HIS A 215 -3.03 5.40 -24.68
C HIS A 215 -2.82 3.87 -24.58
N GLU A 216 -1.88 3.44 -23.72
CA GLU A 216 -1.60 2.01 -23.46
C GLU A 216 -2.16 1.52 -22.12
N ARG A 217 -3.05 2.29 -21.49
CA ARG A 217 -3.63 1.97 -20.17
C ARG A 217 -5.15 2.07 -20.23
N ASP A 218 -5.82 1.16 -19.57
CA ASP A 218 -7.28 1.15 -19.46
C ASP A 218 -7.70 1.05 -18.00
N LEU A 219 -8.55 1.97 -17.55
CA LEU A 219 -9.14 1.92 -16.21
C LEU A 219 -10.35 0.99 -16.25
N VAL A 220 -10.17 -0.22 -15.75
CA VAL A 220 -11.19 -1.28 -15.77
C VAL A 220 -12.23 -1.12 -14.65
N TYR A 221 -11.79 -0.64 -13.49
CA TYR A 221 -12.64 -0.45 -12.32
C TYR A 221 -12.11 0.67 -11.44
N PHE A 222 -13.02 1.43 -10.85
CA PHE A 222 -12.78 2.36 -9.76
C PHE A 222 -13.94 2.30 -8.79
N GLY A 223 -13.67 2.20 -7.51
CA GLY A 223 -14.68 2.14 -6.47
C GLY A 223 -14.23 2.79 -5.16
N GLU A 224 -15.19 3.20 -4.37
CA GLU A 224 -14.98 3.82 -3.07
C GLU A 224 -15.83 3.12 -2.02
N THR A 225 -15.32 3.05 -0.78
CA THR A 225 -16.09 2.56 0.38
C THR A 225 -16.09 3.61 1.49
N ASN A 226 -17.21 3.69 2.22
CA ASN A 226 -17.34 4.55 3.40
C ASN A 226 -16.87 3.84 4.69
N TRP A 227 -16.08 2.80 4.56
CA TRP A 227 -15.50 2.04 5.66
C TRP A 227 -14.05 1.66 5.33
N SER A 228 -13.24 1.49 6.37
CA SER A 228 -11.87 1.01 6.30
C SER A 228 -11.78 -0.43 6.82
N PRO A 229 -10.92 -1.30 6.27
CA PRO A 229 -10.63 -2.60 6.86
C PRO A 229 -9.74 -2.51 8.11
N TYR A 230 -9.18 -1.34 8.37
CA TYR A 230 -8.32 -1.05 9.52
C TYR A 230 -8.97 -0.06 10.47
N GLU A 231 -8.81 -0.29 11.77
CA GLU A 231 -9.24 0.62 12.84
C GLU A 231 -8.14 1.63 13.14
N LEU A 232 -8.09 2.71 12.35
CA LEU A 232 -7.06 3.76 12.44
C LEU A 232 -7.50 4.95 13.30
N PHE A 233 -8.76 4.97 13.76
CA PHE A 233 -9.43 6.08 14.44
C PHE A 233 -10.44 5.55 15.45
N GLU A 234 -10.96 6.42 16.33
CA GLU A 234 -12.12 6.02 17.16
C GLU A 234 -13.28 5.64 16.25
N SER A 235 -13.71 4.38 16.30
CA SER A 235 -14.54 3.79 15.27
C SER A 235 -15.88 3.28 15.78
N THR A 236 -16.83 3.16 14.83
CA THR A 236 -17.95 2.24 14.89
C THR A 236 -17.74 1.14 13.86
N SER A 237 -18.19 -0.08 14.17
CA SER A 237 -18.04 -1.22 13.27
C SER A 237 -19.42 -1.74 12.86
N PRO A 238 -19.90 -1.38 11.64
CA PRO A 238 -21.19 -1.86 11.14
C PRO A 238 -21.18 -3.36 10.81
N ALA A 239 -20.01 -3.94 10.58
CA ALA A 239 -19.81 -5.37 10.37
C ALA A 239 -18.36 -5.74 10.72
N PRO A 240 -18.03 -7.00 11.02
CA PRO A 240 -16.67 -7.43 11.29
C PRO A 240 -15.69 -7.01 10.19
N GLY A 241 -14.56 -6.39 10.57
CA GLY A 241 -13.54 -5.91 9.64
C GLY A 241 -13.94 -4.69 8.80
N ARG A 242 -14.99 -3.96 9.19
CA ARG A 242 -15.41 -2.71 8.57
C ARG A 242 -15.53 -1.63 9.62
N TYR A 243 -14.68 -0.63 9.55
CA TYR A 243 -14.58 0.45 10.53
C TYR A 243 -14.98 1.78 9.90
N GLN A 244 -15.77 2.57 10.61
CA GLN A 244 -16.19 3.93 10.22
C GLN A 244 -15.82 4.89 11.32
N ILE A 245 -15.49 6.15 10.98
CA ILE A 245 -15.17 7.17 11.98
C ILE A 245 -16.42 7.44 12.81
N LYS A 246 -16.33 7.27 14.13
CA LYS A 246 -17.40 7.46 15.07
C LYS A 246 -17.99 8.88 14.98
N GLY A 247 -19.31 8.97 14.86
CA GLY A 247 -20.03 10.23 14.68
C GLY A 247 -19.92 10.85 13.28
N ARG A 248 -19.29 10.16 12.32
CA ARG A 248 -19.16 10.58 10.93
C ARG A 248 -19.47 9.47 9.93
N GLU A 249 -20.25 8.49 10.35
CA GLU A 249 -20.60 7.32 9.57
C GLU A 249 -21.24 7.71 8.23
N GLY A 250 -20.70 7.21 7.15
CA GLY A 250 -21.24 7.42 5.80
C GLY A 250 -21.05 8.83 5.21
N LEU A 251 -20.36 9.75 5.88
CA LEU A 251 -20.23 11.13 5.40
C LEU A 251 -19.27 11.29 4.22
N PHE A 252 -18.22 10.46 4.17
CA PHE A 252 -17.24 10.50 3.10
C PHE A 252 -16.55 9.15 2.90
N PRO A 253 -15.89 8.91 1.77
CA PRO A 253 -15.17 7.66 1.51
C PRO A 253 -13.93 7.55 2.40
N LEU A 254 -13.62 6.32 2.85
CA LEU A 254 -12.43 6.01 3.64
C LEU A 254 -11.39 5.22 2.86
N VAL A 255 -11.80 4.46 1.87
CA VAL A 255 -10.91 3.69 1.00
C VAL A 255 -11.37 3.84 -0.44
N TYR A 256 -10.43 3.92 -1.36
CA TYR A 256 -10.66 3.72 -2.78
C TYR A 256 -9.94 2.46 -3.25
N SER A 257 -10.45 1.89 -4.33
CA SER A 257 -9.77 0.79 -5.00
C SER A 257 -9.92 0.91 -6.50
N LEU A 258 -8.88 0.55 -7.23
CA LEU A 258 -8.88 0.58 -8.68
C LEU A 258 -8.27 -0.68 -9.27
N LYS A 259 -8.71 -0.98 -10.48
CA LYS A 259 -8.14 -1.98 -11.34
C LYS A 259 -7.91 -1.37 -12.72
N ALA A 260 -6.69 -1.46 -13.20
CA ALA A 260 -6.34 -0.98 -14.53
C ALA A 260 -5.58 -2.06 -15.31
N ARG A 261 -5.54 -1.94 -16.63
CA ARG A 261 -4.91 -2.92 -17.52
C ARG A 261 -3.92 -2.24 -18.46
N LYS A 262 -2.78 -2.89 -18.69
CA LYS A 262 -1.86 -2.53 -19.75
C LYS A 262 -2.39 -3.11 -21.08
N LEU A 263 -2.56 -2.27 -22.11
CA LEU A 263 -3.03 -2.67 -23.44
C LEU A 263 -1.92 -3.28 -24.28
#